data_ea258e30637fba406a847bdd28b1f8ec
#
_entry.id   ea258e30637fba406a847bdd28b1f8ec
#
_cell.length_a   1.000
_cell.length_b   1.000
_cell.length_c   1.000
_cell.angle_alpha   90.00
_cell.angle_beta   90.00
_cell.angle_gamma   90.00
#
_symmetry.space_group_name_H-M   'P 1'
#
loop_
_entity.id
_entity.type
_entity.pdbx_description
1 polymer ?
#
loop_
_entity_poly.entity_id
_entity_poly.type
_entity_poly.pdbx_seq_one_letter_code
_entity_poly.pdbx_strand_id
1 'polypeptide(L)'
;MTRVNDNAKRIMGMRLGVCYYPEHWPEAMWKDDAARMRSLGIKQVRIAEFAWSRIEPSPGEYDWDWLDRAIDTLAAEGLDVVMCTPTATPPKWLIDRHPDILPVGADGHVRGFGSRRHYDFSSPSYYEASKAICEAVASRYGQHPAVAYWQTDNEYGCHQTVVSYSAAAVTRFREWLKARYGDIDALNRAWGTVFWSMEYRSFDEIDAPIGTVTEAHPSHRLDYRRFASDEVARYNRMQVEIIRKHSPGRPIAHNFMQLFTEFDHYKVAGDLDVASWDSYPLGALEEQWYEPEVKAKF
;
A
#
# COMPACT_ATOMS: atom_id res chain seq x y z
N MET A 1 2.09 -12.61 -32.35
CA MET A 1 2.76 -13.46 -31.35
C MET A 1 3.70 -12.58 -30.57
N THR A 2 3.23 -12.06 -29.45
CA THR A 2 3.99 -11.19 -28.53
C THR A 2 5.04 -12.04 -27.84
N ARG A 3 6.32 -11.66 -27.93
CA ARG A 3 7.41 -12.32 -27.21
C ARG A 3 7.10 -12.23 -25.71
N VAL A 4 6.74 -13.33 -25.08
CA VAL A 4 6.71 -13.47 -23.63
C VAL A 4 8.15 -13.23 -23.17
N ASN A 5 8.36 -12.18 -22.40
CA ASN A 5 9.65 -11.77 -21.88
C ASN A 5 10.26 -12.96 -21.10
N ASP A 6 11.55 -13.24 -21.26
CA ASP A 6 12.23 -14.36 -20.57
C ASP A 6 12.14 -14.25 -19.03
N ASN A 7 11.99 -13.04 -18.49
CA ASN A 7 11.69 -12.84 -17.08
C ASN A 7 10.29 -13.37 -16.68
N ALA A 8 9.29 -13.27 -17.54
CA ALA A 8 7.96 -13.86 -17.29
C ALA A 8 8.02 -15.39 -17.27
N LYS A 9 8.91 -16.02 -18.08
CA LYS A 9 9.13 -17.47 -18.04
C LYS A 9 9.77 -17.96 -16.74
N ARG A 10 10.59 -17.14 -16.07
CA ARG A 10 11.17 -17.49 -14.75
C ARG A 10 10.10 -17.59 -13.64
N ILE A 11 8.93 -16.98 -13.81
CA ILE A 11 7.85 -16.94 -12.82
C ILE A 11 6.80 -18.04 -13.09
N MET A 12 6.78 -18.69 -14.24
CA MET A 12 5.76 -19.67 -14.65
C MET A 12 5.78 -21.01 -13.90
N GLY A 13 6.63 -21.19 -12.85
CA GLY A 13 6.61 -22.36 -12.00
C GLY A 13 6.23 -21.98 -10.56
N MET A 14 5.53 -22.86 -9.84
CA MET A 14 5.27 -22.69 -8.40
C MET A 14 6.62 -22.59 -7.66
N ARG A 15 6.81 -21.51 -6.92
CA ARG A 15 8.03 -21.25 -6.16
C ARG A 15 7.68 -21.05 -4.70
N LEU A 16 8.41 -21.73 -3.84
CA LEU A 16 8.35 -21.48 -2.41
C LEU A 16 9.13 -20.20 -2.08
N GLY A 17 8.53 -19.29 -1.32
CA GLY A 17 9.14 -18.07 -0.83
C GLY A 17 8.85 -17.84 0.64
N VAL A 18 9.61 -16.93 1.24
CA VAL A 18 9.40 -16.47 2.62
C VAL A 18 9.52 -14.95 2.69
N CYS A 19 8.93 -14.36 3.73
CA CYS A 19 9.25 -13.01 4.18
C CYS A 19 10.44 -13.11 5.14
N TYR A 20 11.42 -12.25 4.96
CA TYR A 20 12.59 -12.19 5.84
C TYR A 20 12.90 -10.74 6.13
N TYR A 21 13.28 -10.47 7.37
CA TYR A 21 13.56 -9.11 7.87
C TYR A 21 15.00 -9.06 8.38
N PRO A 22 16.00 -8.87 7.48
CA PRO A 22 17.41 -8.83 7.87
C PRO A 22 17.67 -7.83 8.99
N GLU A 23 16.98 -6.69 8.96
CA GLU A 23 17.07 -5.65 9.99
C GLU A 23 16.65 -6.10 11.40
N HIS A 24 15.97 -7.23 11.51
CA HIS A 24 15.49 -7.81 12.77
C HIS A 24 16.49 -8.75 13.42
N TRP A 25 17.46 -9.27 12.64
CA TRP A 25 18.35 -10.33 13.07
C TRP A 25 19.81 -9.86 13.08
N PRO A 26 20.65 -10.37 14.00
CA PRO A 26 22.10 -10.14 13.94
C PRO A 26 22.66 -10.56 12.56
N GLU A 27 23.49 -9.72 11.98
CA GLU A 27 24.08 -9.98 10.64
C GLU A 27 24.81 -11.32 10.56
N ALA A 28 25.42 -11.76 11.67
CA ALA A 28 26.11 -13.06 11.76
C ALA A 28 25.19 -14.26 11.48
N MET A 29 23.87 -14.10 11.59
CA MET A 29 22.88 -15.17 11.32
C MET A 29 22.49 -15.26 9.85
N TRP A 30 22.61 -14.17 9.06
CA TRP A 30 22.04 -14.08 7.71
C TRP A 30 22.54 -15.18 6.78
N LYS A 31 23.82 -15.49 6.82
CA LYS A 31 24.41 -16.54 5.98
C LYS A 31 23.83 -17.93 6.28
N ASP A 32 23.71 -18.26 7.56
CA ASP A 32 23.14 -19.55 7.98
C ASP A 32 21.64 -19.62 7.64
N ASP A 33 20.90 -18.53 7.81
CA ASP A 33 19.49 -18.44 7.47
C ASP A 33 19.29 -18.61 5.96
N ALA A 34 20.07 -17.92 5.14
CA ALA A 34 20.03 -18.04 3.68
C ALA A 34 20.36 -19.48 3.22
N ALA A 35 21.38 -20.11 3.78
CA ALA A 35 21.73 -21.50 3.50
C ALA A 35 20.60 -22.48 3.90
N ARG A 36 19.95 -22.27 5.04
CA ARG A 36 18.79 -23.06 5.48
C ARG A 36 17.61 -22.87 4.54
N MET A 37 17.28 -21.62 4.16
CA MET A 37 16.21 -21.32 3.18
C MET A 37 16.46 -22.09 1.87
N ARG A 38 17.67 -22.05 1.34
CA ARG A 38 18.05 -22.80 0.15
C ARG A 38 17.87 -24.30 0.33
N SER A 39 18.33 -24.87 1.45
CA SER A 39 18.24 -26.32 1.75
C SER A 39 16.80 -26.80 1.82
N LEU A 40 15.86 -25.95 2.21
CA LEU A 40 14.41 -26.21 2.23
C LEU A 40 13.73 -26.01 0.85
N GLY A 41 14.50 -25.66 -0.19
CA GLY A 41 13.96 -25.45 -1.52
C GLY A 41 13.31 -24.08 -1.74
N ILE A 42 13.46 -23.14 -0.80
CA ILE A 42 13.02 -21.76 -0.97
C ILE A 42 13.77 -21.13 -2.15
N LYS A 43 13.06 -20.34 -2.94
CA LYS A 43 13.57 -19.69 -4.15
C LYS A 43 13.48 -18.18 -4.10
N GLN A 44 12.56 -17.66 -3.31
CA GLN A 44 12.26 -16.22 -3.25
C GLN A 44 12.22 -15.74 -1.82
N VAL A 45 12.76 -14.55 -1.58
CA VAL A 45 12.78 -13.93 -0.26
C VAL A 45 12.28 -12.50 -0.40
N ARG A 46 11.16 -12.20 0.25
CA ARG A 46 10.58 -10.85 0.31
C ARG A 46 11.21 -10.09 1.48
N ILE A 47 11.68 -8.87 1.18
CA ILE A 47 12.38 -8.00 2.14
C ILE A 47 11.96 -6.54 2.00
N ALA A 48 12.24 -5.76 3.02
CA ALA A 48 12.24 -4.30 3.09
C ALA A 48 10.87 -3.61 3.25
N GLU A 49 9.74 -4.28 3.24
CA GLU A 49 8.41 -3.63 3.32
C GLU A 49 8.18 -2.78 4.58
N PHE A 50 8.98 -2.99 5.63
CA PHE A 50 8.89 -2.24 6.90
C PHE A 50 10.21 -1.55 7.29
N ALA A 51 11.16 -1.48 6.36
CA ALA A 51 12.53 -1.08 6.67
C ALA A 51 12.81 0.43 6.50
N TRP A 52 11.79 1.29 6.30
CA TRP A 52 12.00 2.71 6.00
C TRP A 52 12.94 3.40 7.00
N SER A 53 12.68 3.25 8.31
CA SER A 53 13.52 3.89 9.33
C SER A 53 14.98 3.39 9.38
N ARG A 54 15.24 2.19 8.84
CA ARG A 54 16.61 1.63 8.73
C ARG A 54 17.29 2.09 7.45
N ILE A 55 16.50 2.26 6.38
CA ILE A 55 17.01 2.76 5.09
C ILE A 55 17.27 4.27 5.18
N GLU A 56 16.38 5.02 5.82
CA GLU A 56 16.45 6.48 5.97
C GLU A 56 16.30 6.84 7.46
N PRO A 57 17.38 6.72 8.25
CA PRO A 57 17.36 7.00 9.70
C PRO A 57 17.12 8.48 10.02
N SER A 58 17.48 9.37 9.11
CA SER A 58 17.23 10.82 9.17
C SER A 58 16.81 11.33 7.79
N PRO A 59 16.09 12.46 7.71
CA PRO A 59 15.58 12.99 6.44
C PRO A 59 16.68 13.19 5.38
N GLY A 60 16.61 12.42 4.30
CA GLY A 60 17.58 12.48 3.18
C GLY A 60 18.92 11.79 3.44
N GLU A 61 19.10 11.20 4.60
CA GLU A 61 20.30 10.41 4.94
C GLU A 61 19.98 8.92 4.82
N TYR A 62 20.64 8.25 3.87
CA TYR A 62 20.36 6.84 3.57
C TYR A 62 21.50 5.95 4.06
N ASP A 63 21.15 4.89 4.82
CA ASP A 63 22.02 3.77 5.17
C ASP A 63 21.69 2.56 4.30
N TRP A 64 22.46 2.40 3.23
CA TRP A 64 22.31 1.29 2.28
C TRP A 64 23.17 0.08 2.63
N ASP A 65 24.23 0.27 3.39
CA ASP A 65 25.29 -0.74 3.56
C ASP A 65 24.77 -2.06 4.10
N TRP A 66 23.88 -2.02 5.09
CA TRP A 66 23.29 -3.22 5.65
C TRP A 66 22.38 -3.95 4.65
N LEU A 67 21.60 -3.20 3.85
CA LEU A 67 20.67 -3.78 2.88
C LEU A 67 21.41 -4.37 1.68
N ASP A 68 22.49 -3.70 1.22
CA ASP A 68 23.39 -4.25 0.21
C ASP A 68 23.95 -5.61 0.64
N ARG A 69 24.52 -5.69 1.86
CA ARG A 69 25.06 -6.95 2.39
C ARG A 69 24.00 -8.03 2.58
N ALA A 70 22.78 -7.65 2.97
CA ALA A 70 21.67 -8.58 3.09
C ALA A 70 21.29 -9.18 1.73
N ILE A 71 21.15 -8.35 0.70
CA ILE A 71 20.85 -8.79 -0.67
C ILE A 71 21.97 -9.68 -1.22
N ASP A 72 23.22 -9.28 -1.05
CA ASP A 72 24.38 -10.06 -1.49
C ASP A 72 24.43 -11.43 -0.81
N THR A 73 24.11 -11.50 0.50
CA THR A 73 24.06 -12.75 1.25
C THR A 73 22.97 -13.69 0.71
N LEU A 74 21.79 -13.18 0.42
CA LEU A 74 20.71 -13.97 -0.20
C LEU A 74 21.08 -14.42 -1.61
N ALA A 75 21.65 -13.52 -2.41
CA ALA A 75 22.10 -13.80 -3.78
C ALA A 75 23.19 -14.86 -3.84
N ALA A 76 24.14 -14.85 -2.91
CA ALA A 76 25.23 -15.85 -2.82
C ALA A 76 24.68 -17.27 -2.64
N GLU A 77 23.53 -17.43 -1.99
CA GLU A 77 22.85 -18.72 -1.85
C GLU A 77 21.86 -19.01 -3.01
N GLY A 78 21.82 -18.16 -4.04
CA GLY A 78 20.96 -18.33 -5.23
C GLY A 78 19.48 -18.11 -4.94
N LEU A 79 19.17 -17.26 -3.95
CA LEU A 79 17.82 -16.83 -3.61
C LEU A 79 17.47 -15.56 -4.42
N ASP A 80 16.31 -15.57 -5.08
CA ASP A 80 15.77 -14.39 -5.74
C ASP A 80 15.14 -13.46 -4.70
N VAL A 81 15.43 -12.16 -4.79
CA VAL A 81 14.86 -11.13 -3.91
C VAL A 81 13.57 -10.56 -4.49
N VAL A 82 12.52 -10.52 -3.68
CA VAL A 82 11.33 -9.70 -3.90
C VAL A 82 11.52 -8.42 -3.10
N MET A 83 11.86 -7.33 -3.81
CA MET A 83 12.09 -6.04 -3.18
C MET A 83 10.78 -5.32 -2.94
N CYS A 84 10.56 -4.85 -1.71
CA CYS A 84 9.38 -4.05 -1.38
C CYS A 84 9.71 -2.56 -1.30
N THR A 85 8.73 -1.72 -1.62
CA THR A 85 8.77 -0.32 -1.21
C THR A 85 8.46 -0.24 0.29
N PRO A 86 9.22 0.52 1.10
CA PRO A 86 9.13 0.46 2.56
C PRO A 86 8.02 1.35 3.14
N THR A 87 7.03 1.70 2.32
CA THR A 87 6.07 2.76 2.62
C THR A 87 5.01 2.39 3.66
N ALA A 88 4.85 1.11 3.99
CA ALA A 88 3.86 0.66 4.97
C ALA A 88 4.09 1.18 6.41
N THR A 89 5.30 1.66 6.71
CA THR A 89 5.70 2.11 8.05
C THR A 89 6.53 3.39 7.98
N PRO A 90 5.90 4.56 7.77
CA PRO A 90 6.63 5.81 7.79
C PRO A 90 7.35 6.01 9.13
N PRO A 91 8.63 6.48 9.13
CA PRO A 91 9.43 6.59 10.33
C PRO A 91 8.96 7.70 11.26
N LYS A 92 9.32 7.59 12.54
CA LYS A 92 8.91 8.55 13.58
C LYS A 92 9.31 9.98 13.25
N TRP A 93 10.52 10.19 12.72
CA TRP A 93 10.98 11.53 12.35
C TRP A 93 10.10 12.20 11.28
N LEU A 94 9.52 11.41 10.35
CA LEU A 94 8.61 11.91 9.33
C LEU A 94 7.28 12.37 9.95
N ILE A 95 6.75 11.58 10.89
CA ILE A 95 5.54 11.94 11.64
C ILE A 95 5.75 13.20 12.49
N ASP A 96 6.92 13.31 13.16
CA ASP A 96 7.22 14.48 13.98
C ASP A 96 7.33 15.77 13.15
N ARG A 97 7.84 15.63 11.93
CA ARG A 97 7.96 16.75 10.99
C ARG A 97 6.63 17.10 10.31
N HIS A 98 5.80 16.09 10.07
CA HIS A 98 4.56 16.19 9.33
C HIS A 98 3.42 15.43 10.03
N PRO A 99 2.88 15.96 11.15
CA PRO A 99 1.80 15.30 11.89
C PRO A 99 0.50 15.10 11.07
N ASP A 100 0.33 15.87 9.99
CA ASP A 100 -0.77 15.77 9.02
C ASP A 100 -0.79 14.44 8.24
N ILE A 101 0.28 13.65 8.33
CA ILE A 101 0.36 12.30 7.75
C ILE A 101 -0.60 11.33 8.47
N LEU A 102 -0.86 11.54 9.75
CA LEU A 102 -1.64 10.62 10.56
C LEU A 102 -3.12 10.58 10.14
N PRO A 103 -3.71 9.38 9.98
CA PRO A 103 -5.11 9.25 9.60
C PRO A 103 -6.05 9.68 10.74
N VAL A 104 -7.21 10.19 10.37
CA VAL A 104 -8.27 10.58 11.29
C VAL A 104 -9.45 9.63 11.17
N GLY A 105 -9.87 9.05 12.28
CA GLY A 105 -11.01 8.16 12.36
C GLY A 105 -12.36 8.87 12.20
N ALA A 106 -13.44 8.09 12.04
CA ALA A 106 -14.80 8.63 11.96
C ALA A 106 -15.28 9.32 13.26
N ASP A 107 -14.63 9.02 14.36
CA ASP A 107 -14.82 9.66 15.67
C ASP A 107 -14.04 10.98 15.83
N GLY A 108 -13.32 11.40 14.79
CA GLY A 108 -12.50 12.61 14.78
C GLY A 108 -11.14 12.45 15.47
N HIS A 109 -10.79 11.26 15.99
CA HIS A 109 -9.50 11.05 16.64
C HIS A 109 -8.39 10.76 15.66
N VAL A 110 -7.22 11.38 15.90
CA VAL A 110 -6.00 11.10 15.17
C VAL A 110 -5.43 9.75 15.60
N ARG A 111 -5.16 8.87 14.65
CA ARG A 111 -4.58 7.55 14.90
C ARG A 111 -3.06 7.64 14.86
N GLY A 112 -2.45 7.56 16.05
CA GLY A 112 -1.05 7.90 16.26
C GLY A 112 -0.04 6.87 15.80
N PHE A 113 1.24 7.25 15.90
CA PHE A 113 2.41 6.40 15.68
C PHE A 113 2.50 5.29 16.73
N GLY A 114 3.08 4.17 16.38
CA GLY A 114 3.37 3.06 17.31
C GLY A 114 3.00 1.68 16.76
N SER A 115 2.57 1.62 15.52
CA SER A 115 2.25 0.40 14.79
C SER A 115 2.64 0.57 13.33
N ARG A 116 1.96 -0.09 12.40
CA ARG A 116 2.04 0.10 10.96
C ARG A 116 0.79 0.82 10.45
N ARG A 117 0.79 1.38 9.24
CA ARG A 117 -0.38 2.01 8.61
C ARG A 117 -0.82 3.34 9.25
N HIS A 118 0.03 4.00 9.97
CA HIS A 118 -0.22 5.29 10.56
C HIS A 118 -0.03 6.43 9.56
N TYR A 119 -0.72 6.33 8.42
CA TYR A 119 -0.68 7.30 7.33
C TYR A 119 -2.02 7.46 6.61
N ASP A 120 -2.22 8.63 6.04
CA ASP A 120 -3.36 9.00 5.23
C ASP A 120 -2.94 9.08 3.76
N PHE A 121 -3.59 8.31 2.89
CA PHE A 121 -3.33 8.31 1.44
C PHE A 121 -3.54 9.69 0.79
N SER A 122 -4.33 10.56 1.42
CA SER A 122 -4.63 11.90 0.94
C SER A 122 -3.62 12.95 1.41
N SER A 123 -2.73 12.63 2.38
CA SER A 123 -1.71 13.56 2.86
C SER A 123 -0.69 13.89 1.77
N PRO A 124 -0.54 15.17 1.37
CA PRO A 124 0.52 15.56 0.44
C PRO A 124 1.92 15.28 0.98
N SER A 125 2.14 15.50 2.28
CA SER A 125 3.43 15.26 2.95
C SER A 125 3.82 13.79 2.87
N TYR A 126 2.87 12.88 3.11
CA TYR A 126 3.13 11.45 3.00
C TYR A 126 3.36 11.02 1.55
N TYR A 127 2.56 11.54 0.63
CA TYR A 127 2.69 11.22 -0.80
C TYR A 127 4.07 11.59 -1.34
N GLU A 128 4.57 12.79 -1.06
CA GLU A 128 5.88 13.24 -1.53
C GLU A 128 7.03 12.51 -0.82
N ALA A 129 6.92 12.25 0.48
CA ALA A 129 7.92 11.45 1.20
C ALA A 129 7.98 10.01 0.68
N SER A 130 6.83 9.38 0.42
CA SER A 130 6.74 8.04 -0.17
C SER A 130 7.34 8.00 -1.57
N LYS A 131 7.08 9.03 -2.39
CA LYS A 131 7.67 9.16 -3.70
C LYS A 131 9.20 9.24 -3.63
N ALA A 132 9.74 10.03 -2.70
CA ALA A 132 11.18 10.19 -2.51
C ALA A 132 11.86 8.87 -2.11
N ILE A 133 11.32 8.14 -1.11
CA ILE A 133 11.91 6.87 -0.70
C ILE A 133 11.75 5.79 -1.77
N CYS A 134 10.63 5.73 -2.49
CA CYS A 134 10.46 4.80 -3.60
C CYS A 134 11.47 5.08 -4.72
N GLU A 135 11.68 6.35 -5.08
CA GLU A 135 12.70 6.76 -6.07
C GLU A 135 14.10 6.34 -5.62
N ALA A 136 14.45 6.56 -4.35
CA ALA A 136 15.75 6.19 -3.78
C ALA A 136 15.98 4.68 -3.83
N VAL A 137 15.02 3.87 -3.36
CA VAL A 137 15.12 2.40 -3.36
C VAL A 137 15.13 1.85 -4.79
N ALA A 138 14.23 2.33 -5.65
CA ALA A 138 14.12 1.82 -7.01
C ALA A 138 15.32 2.21 -7.88
N SER A 139 15.88 3.42 -7.74
CA SER A 139 17.09 3.82 -8.46
C SER A 139 18.31 2.99 -8.04
N ARG A 140 18.42 2.61 -6.76
CA ARG A 140 19.54 1.81 -6.28
C ARG A 140 19.44 0.34 -6.69
N TYR A 141 18.28 -0.27 -6.48
CA TYR A 141 18.10 -1.73 -6.64
C TYR A 141 17.37 -2.13 -7.93
N GLY A 142 16.87 -1.18 -8.68
CA GLY A 142 16.08 -1.46 -9.87
C GLY A 142 16.78 -2.29 -10.94
N GLN A 143 18.11 -2.26 -11.02
CA GLN A 143 18.91 -3.05 -11.93
C GLN A 143 19.70 -4.17 -11.23
N HIS A 144 19.55 -4.34 -9.90
CA HIS A 144 20.28 -5.34 -9.15
C HIS A 144 19.93 -6.76 -9.63
N PRO A 145 20.88 -7.63 -9.96
CA PRO A 145 20.62 -8.94 -10.60
C PRO A 145 19.81 -9.90 -9.71
N ALA A 146 19.95 -9.81 -8.39
CA ALA A 146 19.19 -10.64 -7.44
C ALA A 146 17.73 -10.21 -7.28
N VAL A 147 17.37 -8.96 -7.60
CA VAL A 147 15.98 -8.50 -7.49
C VAL A 147 15.17 -9.08 -8.65
N ALA A 148 14.32 -10.06 -8.36
CA ALA A 148 13.55 -10.77 -9.37
C ALA A 148 12.24 -10.06 -9.71
N TYR A 149 11.55 -9.50 -8.70
CA TYR A 149 10.36 -8.66 -8.86
C TYR A 149 10.15 -7.74 -7.67
N TRP A 150 9.11 -6.91 -7.74
CA TRP A 150 8.79 -5.89 -6.77
C TRP A 150 7.43 -6.13 -6.11
N GLN A 151 7.30 -5.67 -4.87
CA GLN A 151 6.02 -5.47 -4.23
C GLN A 151 5.88 -4.02 -3.79
N THR A 152 4.74 -3.41 -4.13
CA THR A 152 4.39 -2.09 -3.58
C THR A 152 3.84 -2.24 -2.18
N ASP A 153 4.35 -1.44 -1.22
CA ASP A 153 3.81 -1.33 0.15
C ASP A 153 3.53 -2.72 0.79
N ASN A 154 2.52 -2.83 1.63
CA ASN A 154 2.01 -4.09 2.18
C ASN A 154 0.55 -3.93 2.61
N GLU A 155 -0.39 -4.73 2.13
CA GLU A 155 -1.79 -4.78 2.55
C GLU A 155 -2.47 -3.39 2.63
N TYR A 156 -2.63 -2.69 1.52
CA TYR A 156 -3.28 -1.36 1.52
C TYR A 156 -4.59 -1.36 2.30
N GLY A 157 -4.71 -0.38 3.21
CA GLY A 157 -5.93 -0.15 3.96
C GLY A 157 -6.17 -1.08 5.15
N CYS A 158 -5.29 -2.05 5.43
CA CYS A 158 -5.38 -2.91 6.61
C CYS A 158 -5.64 -2.08 7.87
N HIS A 159 -6.41 -2.62 8.81
CA HIS A 159 -6.84 -1.94 10.04
C HIS A 159 -7.71 -0.71 9.80
N GLN A 160 -8.54 -0.72 8.74
CA GLN A 160 -9.49 0.36 8.45
C GLN A 160 -8.78 1.71 8.20
N THR A 161 -7.72 1.69 7.39
CA THR A 161 -6.96 2.90 7.05
C THR A 161 -7.22 3.40 5.63
N VAL A 162 -8.13 2.77 4.88
CA VAL A 162 -8.53 3.27 3.55
C VAL A 162 -9.18 4.63 3.66
N VAL A 163 -10.09 4.79 4.62
CA VAL A 163 -10.86 6.01 4.78
C VAL A 163 -10.29 6.84 5.93
N SER A 164 -9.82 8.02 5.62
CA SER A 164 -9.43 9.04 6.59
C SER A 164 -10.36 10.24 6.48
N TYR A 165 -10.62 10.90 7.59
CA TYR A 165 -11.44 12.11 7.68
C TYR A 165 -10.61 13.34 8.04
N SER A 166 -9.35 13.34 7.64
CA SER A 166 -8.42 14.45 7.85
C SER A 166 -8.78 15.68 7.00
N ALA A 167 -8.22 16.83 7.33
CA ALA A 167 -8.35 18.02 6.52
C ALA A 167 -7.79 17.83 5.10
N ALA A 168 -6.70 17.04 4.96
CA ALA A 168 -6.13 16.69 3.66
C ALA A 168 -7.11 15.85 2.84
N ALA A 169 -7.76 14.84 3.46
CA ALA A 169 -8.76 14.02 2.80
C ALA A 169 -9.97 14.84 2.34
N VAL A 170 -10.46 15.78 3.16
CA VAL A 170 -11.56 16.68 2.78
C VAL A 170 -11.17 17.54 1.58
N THR A 171 -9.98 18.13 1.60
CA THR A 171 -9.48 18.94 0.47
C THR A 171 -9.41 18.13 -0.82
N ARG A 172 -8.82 16.95 -0.76
CA ARG A 172 -8.71 16.03 -1.89
C ARG A 172 -10.08 15.53 -2.38
N PHE A 173 -11.02 15.29 -1.47
CA PHE A 173 -12.38 14.91 -1.80
C PHE A 173 -13.10 15.98 -2.58
N ARG A 174 -13.00 17.24 -2.21
CA ARG A 174 -13.56 18.38 -2.95
C ARG A 174 -13.03 18.47 -4.38
N GLU A 175 -11.72 18.28 -4.56
CA GLU A 175 -11.09 18.21 -5.89
C GLU A 175 -11.63 17.02 -6.71
N TRP A 176 -11.76 15.86 -6.09
CA TRP A 176 -12.31 14.66 -6.71
C TRP A 176 -13.77 14.86 -7.15
N LEU A 177 -14.58 15.46 -6.29
CA LEU A 177 -15.98 15.81 -6.64
C LEU A 177 -16.05 16.79 -7.82
N LYS A 178 -15.21 17.82 -7.80
CA LYS A 178 -15.15 18.78 -8.89
C LYS A 178 -14.76 18.13 -10.22
N ALA A 179 -13.78 17.24 -10.19
CA ALA A 179 -13.37 16.48 -11.38
C ALA A 179 -14.48 15.54 -11.88
N ARG A 180 -15.28 14.96 -10.97
CA ARG A 180 -16.33 14.00 -11.28
C ARG A 180 -17.62 14.65 -11.81
N TYR A 181 -18.03 15.75 -11.21
CA TYR A 181 -19.34 16.39 -11.49
C TYR A 181 -19.23 17.66 -12.34
N GLY A 182 -18.08 18.29 -12.41
CA GLY A 182 -17.82 19.52 -13.16
C GLY A 182 -18.30 20.77 -12.43
N ASP A 183 -19.58 20.84 -12.07
CA ASP A 183 -20.19 21.96 -11.34
C ASP A 183 -21.03 21.48 -10.14
N ILE A 184 -21.33 22.43 -9.25
CA ILE A 184 -22.03 22.15 -8.00
C ILE A 184 -23.50 21.79 -8.21
N ASP A 185 -24.14 22.35 -9.24
CA ASP A 185 -25.53 22.06 -9.57
C ASP A 185 -25.68 20.63 -10.08
N ALA A 186 -24.70 20.14 -10.86
CA ALA A 186 -24.65 18.75 -11.31
C ALA A 186 -24.50 17.79 -10.13
N LEU A 187 -23.66 18.12 -9.15
CA LEU A 187 -23.53 17.35 -7.91
C LEU A 187 -24.86 17.35 -7.14
N ASN A 188 -25.45 18.51 -6.91
CA ASN A 188 -26.72 18.64 -6.18
C ASN A 188 -27.83 17.81 -6.82
N ARG A 189 -27.96 17.85 -8.15
CA ARG A 189 -28.91 17.01 -8.87
C ARG A 189 -28.61 15.52 -8.73
N ALA A 190 -27.35 15.12 -8.86
CA ALA A 190 -26.94 13.72 -8.77
C ALA A 190 -27.11 13.12 -7.36
N TRP A 191 -26.86 13.92 -6.33
CA TRP A 191 -27.06 13.50 -4.95
C TRP A 191 -28.52 13.65 -4.51
N GLY A 192 -29.32 14.49 -5.14
CA GLY A 192 -30.70 14.77 -4.73
C GLY A 192 -30.79 15.62 -3.46
N THR A 193 -29.85 16.56 -3.30
CA THR A 193 -29.66 17.36 -2.06
C THR A 193 -30.78 18.35 -1.78
N VAL A 194 -31.69 18.59 -2.73
CA VAL A 194 -32.94 19.37 -2.51
C VAL A 194 -33.75 18.79 -1.34
N PHE A 195 -33.69 17.48 -1.11
CA PHE A 195 -34.33 16.83 0.01
C PHE A 195 -33.66 17.28 1.34
N TRP A 196 -34.45 17.70 2.29
CA TRP A 196 -34.02 18.27 3.58
C TRP A 196 -33.16 19.53 3.48
N SER A 197 -33.24 20.25 2.35
CA SER A 197 -32.48 21.50 2.14
C SER A 197 -30.96 21.33 2.30
N MET A 198 -30.43 20.22 1.75
CA MET A 198 -29.00 19.89 1.84
C MET A 198 -28.18 20.38 0.63
N GLU A 199 -28.74 21.30 -0.19
CA GLU A 199 -28.05 21.84 -1.35
C GLU A 199 -26.81 22.63 -0.98
N TYR A 200 -25.74 22.38 -1.72
CA TYR A 200 -24.47 23.12 -1.60
C TYR A 200 -24.40 24.22 -2.67
N ARG A 201 -23.74 25.33 -2.34
CA ARG A 201 -23.50 26.45 -3.27
C ARG A 201 -22.14 26.37 -3.94
N SER A 202 -21.20 25.65 -3.31
CA SER A 202 -19.86 25.41 -3.82
C SER A 202 -19.31 24.08 -3.30
N PHE A 203 -18.30 23.55 -3.96
CA PHE A 203 -17.57 22.35 -3.47
C PHE A 203 -16.88 22.61 -2.13
N ASP A 204 -16.53 23.86 -1.80
CA ASP A 204 -15.83 24.21 -0.56
C ASP A 204 -16.73 24.09 0.68
N GLU A 205 -18.06 24.03 0.49
CA GLU A 205 -19.01 23.80 1.59
C GLU A 205 -19.15 22.30 1.94
N ILE A 206 -18.55 21.39 1.16
CA ILE A 206 -18.69 19.95 1.39
C ILE A 206 -17.61 19.48 2.35
N ASP A 207 -18.01 18.98 3.50
CA ASP A 207 -17.15 18.39 4.51
C ASP A 207 -17.08 16.85 4.40
N ALA A 208 -16.39 16.20 5.34
CA ALA A 208 -16.44 14.75 5.47
C ALA A 208 -17.84 14.29 5.94
N PRO A 209 -18.34 13.13 5.49
CA PRO A 209 -19.69 12.64 5.85
C PRO A 209 -19.74 12.01 7.26
N ILE A 210 -19.27 12.74 8.28
CA ILE A 210 -19.23 12.33 9.69
C ILE A 210 -19.76 13.46 10.60
N GLY A 211 -20.09 13.12 11.84
CA GLY A 211 -20.51 14.11 12.84
C GLY A 211 -21.89 14.71 12.58
N THR A 212 -22.68 14.19 11.65
CA THR A 212 -24.06 14.60 11.41
C THR A 212 -25.01 14.12 12.50
N VAL A 213 -26.14 14.79 12.68
CA VAL A 213 -27.13 14.46 13.75
C VAL A 213 -27.70 13.05 13.56
N THR A 214 -27.91 12.66 12.31
CA THR A 214 -28.25 11.28 11.91
C THR A 214 -27.19 10.80 10.91
N GLU A 215 -27.48 9.76 10.13
CA GLU A 215 -26.58 9.34 9.07
C GLU A 215 -26.41 10.43 8.00
N ALA A 216 -25.19 10.68 7.59
CA ALA A 216 -24.92 11.58 6.48
C ALA A 216 -25.55 11.06 5.19
N HIS A 217 -25.81 11.97 4.25
CA HIS A 217 -26.47 11.69 2.97
C HIS A 217 -25.84 10.45 2.28
N PRO A 218 -26.65 9.47 1.83
CA PRO A 218 -26.13 8.21 1.29
C PRO A 218 -25.22 8.38 0.07
N SER A 219 -25.55 9.32 -0.84
CA SER A 219 -24.69 9.61 -2.01
C SER A 219 -23.36 10.23 -1.59
N HIS A 220 -23.36 11.11 -0.58
CA HIS A 220 -22.16 11.70 0.00
C HIS A 220 -21.24 10.62 0.60
N ARG A 221 -21.81 9.73 1.42
CA ARG A 221 -21.08 8.59 2.00
C ARG A 221 -20.50 7.66 0.93
N LEU A 222 -21.29 7.37 -0.11
CA LEU A 222 -20.86 6.51 -1.20
C LEU A 222 -19.70 7.13 -1.99
N ASP A 223 -19.80 8.41 -2.32
CA ASP A 223 -18.76 9.10 -3.06
C ASP A 223 -17.49 9.31 -2.24
N TYR A 224 -17.62 9.52 -0.92
CA TYR A 224 -16.45 9.57 -0.04
C TYR A 224 -15.69 8.22 -0.01
N ARG A 225 -16.40 7.11 0.01
CA ARG A 225 -15.78 5.77 -0.10
C ARG A 225 -15.14 5.53 -1.47
N ARG A 226 -15.79 5.98 -2.56
CA ARG A 226 -15.21 5.91 -3.91
C ARG A 226 -13.94 6.73 -4.02
N PHE A 227 -13.96 7.94 -3.48
CA PHE A 227 -12.80 8.82 -3.39
C PHE A 227 -11.66 8.15 -2.61
N ALA A 228 -11.92 7.64 -1.42
CA ALA A 228 -10.90 6.96 -0.60
C ALA A 228 -10.29 5.76 -1.34
N SER A 229 -11.11 4.98 -2.04
CA SER A 229 -10.64 3.89 -2.91
C SER A 229 -9.75 4.40 -4.06
N ASP A 230 -10.11 5.53 -4.67
CA ASP A 230 -9.32 6.13 -5.76
C ASP A 230 -7.99 6.71 -5.26
N GLU A 231 -7.92 7.19 -4.01
CA GLU A 231 -6.66 7.62 -3.39
C GLU A 231 -5.69 6.44 -3.19
N VAL A 232 -6.18 5.26 -2.82
CA VAL A 232 -5.35 4.03 -2.76
C VAL A 232 -4.79 3.71 -4.15
N ALA A 233 -5.63 3.73 -5.18
CA ALA A 233 -5.19 3.45 -6.55
C ALA A 233 -4.18 4.49 -7.05
N ARG A 234 -4.39 5.77 -6.77
CA ARG A 234 -3.46 6.86 -7.08
C ARG A 234 -2.10 6.65 -6.41
N TYR A 235 -2.13 6.26 -5.14
CA TYR A 235 -0.92 6.02 -4.35
C TYR A 235 -0.13 4.81 -4.88
N ASN A 236 -0.82 3.72 -5.22
CA ASN A 236 -0.17 2.55 -5.84
C ASN A 236 0.46 2.92 -7.19
N ARG A 237 -0.27 3.63 -8.05
CA ARG A 237 0.21 4.03 -9.38
C ARG A 237 1.50 4.82 -9.30
N MET A 238 1.63 5.76 -8.38
CA MET A 238 2.86 6.54 -8.16
C MET A 238 4.06 5.61 -7.91
N GLN A 239 3.90 4.61 -7.04
CA GLN A 239 4.97 3.66 -6.74
C GLN A 239 5.31 2.79 -7.95
N VAL A 240 4.29 2.30 -8.65
CA VAL A 240 4.46 1.47 -9.86
C VAL A 240 5.19 2.24 -10.96
N GLU A 241 4.83 3.49 -11.21
CA GLU A 241 5.49 4.34 -12.22
C GLU A 241 6.98 4.53 -11.91
N ILE A 242 7.33 4.76 -10.64
CA ILE A 242 8.72 4.87 -10.19
C ILE A 242 9.47 3.55 -10.39
N ILE A 243 8.89 2.44 -9.96
CA ILE A 243 9.52 1.12 -10.11
C ILE A 243 9.75 0.82 -11.60
N ARG A 244 8.76 1.03 -12.45
CA ARG A 244 8.89 0.78 -13.89
C ARG A 244 9.97 1.61 -14.56
N LYS A 245 10.15 2.86 -14.11
CA LYS A 245 11.21 3.75 -14.61
C LYS A 245 12.61 3.19 -14.34
N HIS A 246 12.85 2.66 -13.14
CA HIS A 246 14.17 2.20 -12.70
C HIS A 246 14.39 0.69 -12.89
N SER A 247 13.32 -0.09 -12.99
CA SER A 247 13.34 -1.55 -13.07
C SER A 247 12.47 -2.07 -14.22
N PRO A 248 12.73 -1.65 -15.46
CA PRO A 248 11.89 -2.01 -16.60
C PRO A 248 11.88 -3.52 -16.81
N GLY A 249 10.69 -4.07 -17.05
CA GLY A 249 10.47 -5.47 -17.36
C GLY A 249 10.49 -6.44 -16.16
N ARG A 250 10.70 -5.96 -14.93
CA ARG A 250 10.47 -6.78 -13.74
C ARG A 250 9.02 -6.69 -13.32
N PRO A 251 8.40 -7.83 -12.94
CA PRO A 251 7.01 -7.82 -12.49
C PRO A 251 6.83 -7.07 -11.17
N ILE A 252 5.65 -6.49 -11.01
CA ILE A 252 5.24 -5.76 -9.82
C ILE A 252 3.97 -6.41 -9.27
N ALA A 253 3.94 -6.66 -7.98
CA ALA A 253 2.81 -7.19 -7.22
C ALA A 253 2.41 -6.25 -6.07
N HIS A 254 1.24 -6.50 -5.51
CA HIS A 254 0.81 -6.03 -4.20
C HIS A 254 0.08 -7.18 -3.50
N ASN A 255 0.34 -7.38 -2.20
CA ASN A 255 -0.35 -8.41 -1.44
C ASN A 255 -1.71 -7.91 -0.94
N PHE A 256 -2.76 -8.21 -1.71
CA PHE A 256 -4.14 -7.91 -1.31
C PHE A 256 -4.58 -8.77 -0.13
N MET A 257 -5.46 -8.26 0.71
CA MET A 257 -6.13 -9.04 1.74
C MET A 257 -7.35 -9.74 1.16
N GLN A 258 -7.53 -11.05 1.44
CA GLN A 258 -8.47 -11.93 0.76
C GLN A 258 -9.94 -11.46 0.81
N LEU A 259 -10.47 -11.14 1.99
CA LEU A 259 -11.88 -10.75 2.18
C LEU A 259 -12.06 -9.24 2.42
N PHE A 260 -11.11 -8.45 1.97
CA PHE A 260 -11.09 -7.01 2.19
C PHE A 260 -11.77 -6.27 1.04
N THR A 261 -12.81 -5.48 1.34
CA THR A 261 -13.67 -4.83 0.35
C THR A 261 -13.70 -3.30 0.46
N GLU A 262 -12.76 -2.70 1.20
CA GLU A 262 -12.80 -1.26 1.47
C GLU A 262 -12.33 -0.40 0.30
N PHE A 263 -11.62 -0.99 -0.68
CA PHE A 263 -11.26 -0.32 -1.93
C PHE A 263 -11.45 -1.23 -3.15
N ASP A 264 -11.44 -0.65 -4.33
CA ASP A 264 -11.60 -1.34 -5.61
C ASP A 264 -10.27 -2.00 -6.03
N HIS A 265 -10.16 -3.30 -5.80
CA HIS A 265 -8.99 -4.11 -6.17
C HIS A 265 -8.71 -4.09 -7.69
N TYR A 266 -9.73 -4.00 -8.55
CA TYR A 266 -9.54 -3.95 -10.00
C TYR A 266 -8.78 -2.71 -10.45
N LYS A 267 -9.05 -1.55 -9.82
CA LYS A 267 -8.33 -0.31 -10.12
C LYS A 267 -6.86 -0.39 -9.76
N VAL A 268 -6.54 -0.97 -8.60
CA VAL A 268 -5.15 -1.15 -8.15
C VAL A 268 -4.46 -2.23 -8.98
N ALA A 269 -5.11 -3.36 -9.22
CA ALA A 269 -4.57 -4.48 -9.99
C ALA A 269 -4.28 -4.11 -11.45
N GLY A 270 -4.98 -3.12 -12.01
CA GLY A 270 -4.74 -2.63 -13.36
C GLY A 270 -3.33 -2.09 -13.60
N ASP A 271 -2.64 -1.65 -12.56
CA ASP A 271 -1.27 -1.16 -12.63
C ASP A 271 -0.21 -2.27 -12.37
N LEU A 272 -0.63 -3.46 -11.90
CA LEU A 272 0.23 -4.57 -11.47
C LEU A 272 0.36 -5.68 -12.53
N ASP A 273 1.40 -6.50 -12.40
CA ASP A 273 1.66 -7.64 -13.30
C ASP A 273 1.26 -8.98 -12.68
N VAL A 274 1.21 -9.05 -11.34
CA VAL A 274 0.95 -10.29 -10.59
C VAL A 274 -0.16 -10.05 -9.59
N ALA A 275 -1.22 -10.87 -9.66
CA ALA A 275 -2.23 -10.94 -8.63
C ALA A 275 -1.66 -11.72 -7.43
N SER A 276 -1.57 -11.08 -6.29
CA SER A 276 -1.08 -11.66 -5.04
C SER A 276 -2.03 -11.30 -3.91
N TRP A 277 -2.29 -12.24 -3.02
CA TRP A 277 -3.13 -11.98 -1.86
C TRP A 277 -2.69 -12.80 -0.66
N ASP A 278 -2.95 -12.28 0.52
CA ASP A 278 -2.72 -12.96 1.79
C ASP A 278 -3.85 -13.97 2.06
N SER A 279 -3.48 -15.16 2.47
CA SER A 279 -4.42 -16.23 2.78
C SER A 279 -4.09 -16.85 4.13
N TYR A 280 -5.08 -16.85 5.01
CA TYR A 280 -4.98 -17.38 6.37
C TYR A 280 -6.05 -18.48 6.59
N PRO A 281 -5.94 -19.63 5.91
CA PRO A 281 -7.01 -20.64 5.92
C PRO A 281 -7.31 -21.20 7.32
N LEU A 282 -6.29 -21.39 8.16
CA LEU A 282 -6.51 -21.86 9.54
C LEU A 282 -7.27 -20.81 10.37
N GLY A 283 -6.86 -19.55 10.32
CA GLY A 283 -7.57 -18.47 11.01
C GLY A 283 -9.02 -18.37 10.55
N ALA A 284 -9.27 -18.43 9.26
CA ALA A 284 -10.63 -18.40 8.71
C ALA A 284 -11.48 -19.60 9.15
N LEU A 285 -10.89 -20.79 9.26
CA LEU A 285 -11.59 -22.00 9.76
C LEU A 285 -11.91 -21.92 11.26
N GLU A 286 -11.08 -21.25 12.05
CA GLU A 286 -11.28 -21.06 13.49
C GLU A 286 -12.24 -19.94 13.83
N GLU A 287 -12.44 -18.96 12.94
CA GLU A 287 -13.35 -17.84 13.16
C GLU A 287 -14.80 -18.30 13.30
N GLN A 288 -15.41 -17.99 14.45
CA GLN A 288 -16.76 -18.49 14.78
C GLN A 288 -17.88 -17.84 13.95
N TRP A 289 -17.65 -16.65 13.43
CA TRP A 289 -18.64 -15.91 12.64
C TRP A 289 -18.69 -16.29 11.16
N TYR A 290 -17.75 -17.11 10.65
CA TYR A 290 -17.87 -17.62 9.29
C TYR A 290 -18.87 -18.77 9.22
N GLU A 291 -19.85 -18.63 8.33
CA GLU A 291 -20.80 -19.70 8.02
C GLU A 291 -20.09 -20.94 7.46
N PRO A 292 -20.64 -22.14 7.70
CA PRO A 292 -20.03 -23.39 7.24
C PRO A 292 -19.71 -23.41 5.73
N GLU A 293 -20.60 -22.82 4.90
CA GLU A 293 -20.38 -22.72 3.45
C GLU A 293 -19.23 -21.82 3.09
N VAL A 294 -18.93 -20.80 3.89
CA VAL A 294 -17.77 -19.93 3.71
C VAL A 294 -16.50 -20.67 4.11
N LYS A 295 -16.51 -21.36 5.26
CA LYS A 295 -15.38 -22.18 5.75
C LYS A 295 -15.00 -23.29 4.77
N ALA A 296 -15.97 -23.88 4.09
CA ALA A 296 -15.72 -24.93 3.09
C ALA A 296 -14.97 -24.46 1.84
N LYS A 297 -14.76 -23.15 1.67
CA LYS A 297 -14.01 -22.56 0.54
C LYS A 297 -12.53 -22.33 0.84
N PHE A 298 -12.09 -22.51 2.07
CA PHE A 298 -10.70 -22.45 2.52
C PHE A 298 -10.08 -23.84 2.61
#